data_4715bf159c335bce1e136f4d7c5195c7
#
_entry.id   4715bf159c335bce1e136f4d7c5195c7
#
_cell.length_a   1.000
_cell.length_b   1.000
_cell.length_c   1.000
_cell.angle_alpha   90.00
_cell.angle_beta   90.00
_cell.angle_gamma   90.00
#
_symmetry.space_group_name_H-M   'P 1'
#
loop_
_entity.id
_entity.type
_entity.pdbx_description
1 polymer ?
#
loop_
_entity_poly.entity_id
_entity_poly.type
_entity_poly.pdbx_seq_one_letter_code
_entity_poly.pdbx_strand_id
1 'polypeptide(L)'
;MGKSAVKGLFYICLIAATFVLATITIVAAFSGNVAPVDSAIMPLLGLAVPVLLIVNLITALCWALAHKRWALVPLAAFFCNWGYLTSVFQLHLPKDKTPAGKYLKIATYNIHNFGGEITGYSCKEIA
;
A
#
# COMPACT_ATOMS: atom_id res chain seq x y z
N MET A 1 -7.44 34.94 -27.46
CA MET A 1 -7.22 33.54 -27.82
C MET A 1 -6.34 32.77 -26.82
N GLY A 2 -5.35 33.37 -26.15
CA GLY A 2 -4.44 32.63 -25.25
C GLY A 2 -5.05 31.96 -24.00
N LYS A 3 -6.02 32.60 -23.32
CA LYS A 3 -6.57 32.10 -22.07
C LYS A 3 -7.37 30.79 -22.21
N SER A 4 -8.03 30.56 -23.34
CA SER A 4 -8.80 29.33 -23.59
C SER A 4 -7.88 28.16 -23.92
N ALA A 5 -6.82 28.40 -24.71
CA ALA A 5 -5.81 27.40 -25.05
C ALA A 5 -5.04 26.92 -23.80
N VAL A 6 -4.66 27.85 -22.91
CA VAL A 6 -3.97 27.55 -21.65
C VAL A 6 -4.85 26.68 -20.73
N LYS A 7 -6.15 26.98 -20.62
CA LYS A 7 -7.09 26.17 -19.85
C LYS A 7 -7.24 24.77 -20.42
N GLY A 8 -7.30 24.64 -21.75
CA GLY A 8 -7.37 23.34 -22.41
C GLY A 8 -6.10 22.50 -22.19
N LEU A 9 -4.93 23.11 -22.33
CA LEU A 9 -3.66 22.45 -22.08
C LEU A 9 -3.54 21.98 -20.63
N PHE A 10 -3.89 22.84 -19.67
CA PHE A 10 -3.89 22.50 -18.26
C PHE A 10 -4.82 21.31 -17.95
N TYR A 11 -6.01 21.28 -18.55
CA TYR A 11 -6.95 20.18 -18.40
C TYR A 11 -6.39 18.87 -18.94
N ILE A 12 -5.75 18.88 -20.10
CA ILE A 12 -5.09 17.69 -20.69
C ILE A 12 -3.95 17.20 -19.79
N CYS A 13 -3.13 18.11 -19.25
CA CYS A 13 -2.07 17.76 -18.31
C CYS A 13 -2.60 17.10 -17.04
N LEU A 14 -3.73 17.60 -16.50
CA LEU A 14 -4.36 16.98 -15.34
C LEU A 14 -4.86 15.56 -15.62
N ILE A 15 -5.46 15.33 -16.80
CA ILE A 15 -5.89 13.98 -17.21
C ILE A 15 -4.66 13.07 -17.34
N ALA A 16 -3.61 13.51 -18.02
CA ALA A 16 -2.38 12.73 -18.17
C ALA A 16 -1.75 12.38 -16.82
N ALA A 17 -1.67 13.34 -15.91
CA ALA A 17 -1.18 13.12 -14.55
C ALA A 17 -2.03 12.09 -13.78
N THR A 18 -3.35 12.12 -13.96
CA THR A 18 -4.25 11.14 -13.35
C THR A 18 -3.98 9.72 -13.86
N PHE A 19 -3.76 9.55 -15.17
CA PHE A 19 -3.42 8.25 -15.74
C PHE A 19 -2.05 7.75 -15.27
N VAL A 20 -1.05 8.61 -15.23
CA VAL A 20 0.29 8.25 -14.72
C VAL A 20 0.20 7.82 -13.25
N LEU A 21 -0.49 8.58 -12.41
CA LEU A 21 -0.70 8.24 -11.00
C LEU A 21 -1.40 6.89 -10.85
N ALA A 22 -2.48 6.64 -11.60
CA ALA A 22 -3.21 5.38 -11.57
C ALA A 22 -2.31 4.21 -11.98
N THR A 23 -1.52 4.37 -13.05
CA THR A 23 -0.59 3.34 -13.53
C THR A 23 0.47 3.00 -12.48
N ILE A 24 1.10 4.01 -11.87
CA ILE A 24 2.10 3.81 -10.81
C ILE A 24 1.47 3.07 -9.62
N THR A 25 0.25 3.43 -9.24
CA THR A 25 -0.47 2.79 -8.14
C THR A 25 -0.80 1.33 -8.43
N ILE A 26 -1.20 1.00 -9.66
CA ILE A 26 -1.46 -0.38 -10.08
C ILE A 26 -0.16 -1.19 -10.08
N VAL A 27 0.94 -0.64 -10.63
CA VAL A 27 2.26 -1.31 -10.61
C VAL A 27 2.72 -1.55 -9.17
N ALA A 28 2.52 -0.58 -8.29
CA ALA A 28 2.85 -0.71 -6.87
C ALA A 28 2.06 -1.82 -6.17
N ALA A 29 0.83 -2.14 -6.61
CA ALA A 29 0.06 -3.28 -6.09
C ALA A 29 0.77 -4.62 -6.27
N PHE A 30 1.54 -4.77 -7.34
CA PHE A 30 2.28 -6.00 -7.66
C PHE A 30 3.68 -6.04 -7.02
N SER A 31 4.10 -4.99 -6.34
CA SER A 31 5.44 -4.89 -5.73
C SER A 31 5.72 -6.00 -4.71
N GLY A 32 4.68 -6.46 -3.99
CA GLY A 32 4.78 -7.55 -3.02
C GLY A 32 5.07 -8.93 -3.63
N ASN A 33 4.91 -9.09 -4.94
CA ASN A 33 5.15 -10.36 -5.64
C ASN A 33 6.59 -10.48 -6.17
N VAL A 34 7.39 -9.41 -6.05
CA VAL A 34 8.77 -9.38 -6.52
C VAL A 34 9.71 -9.50 -5.32
N ALA A 35 10.64 -10.44 -5.39
CA ALA A 35 11.63 -10.63 -4.34
C ALA A 35 12.54 -9.38 -4.23
N PRO A 36 12.85 -8.92 -3.00
CA PRO A 36 13.70 -7.74 -2.79
C PRO A 36 15.11 -7.88 -3.38
N VAL A 37 15.55 -9.11 -3.58
CA VAL A 37 16.87 -9.42 -4.17
C VAL A 37 16.93 -9.06 -5.66
N ASP A 38 15.77 -9.14 -6.36
CA ASP A 38 15.70 -8.90 -7.80
C ASP A 38 15.57 -7.41 -8.15
N SER A 39 15.04 -6.60 -7.23
CA SER A 39 14.82 -5.18 -7.47
C SER A 39 14.74 -4.38 -6.17
N ALA A 40 15.57 -3.35 -6.04
CA ALA A 40 15.50 -2.41 -4.92
C ALA A 40 14.32 -1.42 -5.06
N ILE A 41 13.82 -1.23 -6.28
CA ILE A 41 12.74 -0.26 -6.57
C ILE A 41 11.39 -0.78 -6.11
N MET A 42 11.14 -2.08 -6.24
CA MET A 42 9.84 -2.68 -5.90
C MET A 42 9.48 -2.56 -4.42
N PRO A 43 10.37 -2.82 -3.44
CA PRO A 43 10.09 -2.58 -2.03
C PRO A 43 9.79 -1.11 -1.72
N LEU A 44 10.48 -0.17 -2.37
CA LEU A 44 10.21 1.27 -2.22
C LEU A 44 8.82 1.65 -2.75
N LEU A 45 8.42 1.10 -3.90
CA LEU A 45 7.07 1.28 -4.42
C LEU A 45 6.02 0.71 -3.47
N GLY A 46 6.26 -0.47 -2.90
CA GLY A 46 5.40 -1.08 -1.89
C GLY A 46 5.20 -0.20 -0.66
N LEU A 47 6.28 0.44 -0.19
CA LEU A 47 6.22 1.39 0.93
C LEU A 47 5.44 2.66 0.57
N ALA A 48 5.44 3.07 -0.69
CA ALA A 48 4.71 4.24 -1.17
C ALA A 48 3.21 3.98 -1.40
N VAL A 49 2.76 2.71 -1.45
CA VAL A 49 1.35 2.36 -1.73
C VAL A 49 0.34 3.10 -0.86
N PRO A 50 0.48 3.20 0.47
CA PRO A 50 -0.50 3.92 1.29
C PRO A 50 -0.66 5.38 0.87
N VAL A 51 0.44 6.05 0.57
CA VAL A 51 0.44 7.45 0.11
C VAL A 51 -0.22 7.56 -1.26
N LEU A 52 0.15 6.67 -2.20
CA LEU A 52 -0.44 6.62 -3.53
C LEU A 52 -1.95 6.38 -3.49
N LEU A 53 -2.44 5.54 -2.59
CA LEU A 53 -3.87 5.30 -2.41
C LEU A 53 -4.62 6.54 -1.91
N ILE A 54 -4.04 7.27 -0.95
CA ILE A 54 -4.62 8.52 -0.45
C ILE A 54 -4.67 9.56 -1.58
N VAL A 55 -3.61 9.72 -2.35
CA VAL A 55 -3.56 10.67 -3.47
C VAL A 55 -4.56 10.28 -4.56
N ASN A 56 -4.72 8.99 -4.87
CA ASN A 56 -5.75 8.53 -5.81
C ASN A 56 -7.15 8.85 -5.31
N LEU A 57 -7.43 8.65 -4.02
CA LEU A 57 -8.73 8.93 -3.44
C LEU A 57 -9.06 10.44 -3.50
N ILE A 58 -8.10 11.30 -3.17
CA ILE A 58 -8.23 12.75 -3.28
C ILE A 58 -8.48 13.15 -4.74
N THR A 59 -7.72 12.59 -5.68
CA THR A 59 -7.86 12.84 -7.11
C THR A 59 -9.24 12.41 -7.61
N ALA A 60 -9.71 11.24 -7.19
CA ALA A 60 -11.06 10.76 -7.51
C ALA A 60 -12.13 11.72 -6.99
N LEU A 61 -11.99 12.20 -5.76
CA LEU A 61 -12.91 13.17 -5.15
C LEU A 61 -12.92 14.49 -5.92
N CYS A 62 -11.75 15.02 -6.29
CA CYS A 62 -11.64 16.25 -7.08
C CYS A 62 -12.35 16.11 -8.43
N TRP A 63 -12.17 14.99 -9.15
CA TRP A 63 -12.83 14.75 -10.42
C TRP A 63 -14.34 14.52 -10.25
N ALA A 64 -14.77 13.85 -9.17
CA ALA A 64 -16.19 13.65 -8.86
C ALA A 64 -16.89 14.98 -8.58
N LEU A 65 -16.29 15.86 -7.77
CA LEU A 65 -16.80 17.20 -7.50
C LEU A 65 -16.87 18.07 -8.77
N ALA A 66 -15.95 17.86 -9.70
CA ALA A 66 -15.98 18.49 -11.03
C ALA A 66 -16.99 17.85 -11.98
N HIS A 67 -17.77 16.86 -11.55
CA HIS A 67 -18.73 16.09 -12.35
C HIS A 67 -18.13 15.49 -13.63
N LYS A 68 -16.87 15.02 -13.58
CA LYS A 68 -16.15 14.45 -14.72
C LYS A 68 -16.02 12.93 -14.60
N ARG A 69 -16.17 12.25 -15.75
CA ARG A 69 -16.03 10.79 -15.84
C ARG A 69 -14.63 10.28 -15.48
N TRP A 70 -13.63 11.16 -15.49
CA TRP A 70 -12.24 10.85 -15.16
C TRP A 70 -12.05 10.41 -13.72
N ALA A 71 -13.01 10.63 -12.82
CA ALA A 71 -13.01 10.10 -11.46
C ALA A 71 -12.94 8.57 -11.41
N LEU A 72 -13.41 7.88 -12.45
CA LEU A 72 -13.40 6.42 -12.52
C LEU A 72 -11.98 5.85 -12.61
N VAL A 73 -11.02 6.58 -13.18
CA VAL A 73 -9.63 6.12 -13.37
C VAL A 73 -8.91 5.92 -12.04
N PRO A 74 -8.78 6.94 -11.16
CA PRO A 74 -8.13 6.76 -9.87
C PRO A 74 -8.95 5.86 -8.94
N LEU A 75 -10.28 5.80 -9.11
CA LEU A 75 -11.12 4.89 -8.34
C LEU A 75 -10.86 3.43 -8.72
N ALA A 76 -10.72 3.12 -10.01
CA ALA A 76 -10.35 1.78 -10.48
C ALA A 76 -8.96 1.37 -9.95
N ALA A 77 -7.97 2.28 -9.99
CA ALA A 77 -6.65 2.03 -9.43
C ALA A 77 -6.70 1.76 -7.92
N PHE A 78 -7.57 2.46 -7.17
CA PHE A 78 -7.79 2.21 -5.76
C PHE A 78 -8.36 0.81 -5.52
N PHE A 79 -9.37 0.39 -6.26
CA PHE A 79 -9.96 -0.94 -6.13
C PHE A 79 -9.02 -2.08 -6.55
N CYS A 80 -8.16 -1.86 -7.54
CA CYS A 80 -7.13 -2.84 -7.91
C CYS A 80 -6.16 -3.14 -6.75
N ASN A 81 -6.00 -2.20 -5.83
CA ASN A 81 -5.19 -2.36 -4.62
C ASN A 81 -5.96 -2.92 -3.41
N TRP A 82 -7.17 -3.44 -3.61
CA TRP A 82 -8.00 -3.97 -2.52
C TRP A 82 -7.31 -5.06 -1.70
N GLY A 83 -6.57 -5.96 -2.39
CA GLY A 83 -5.78 -6.99 -1.74
C GLY A 83 -4.72 -6.43 -0.79
N TYR A 84 -4.05 -5.34 -1.19
CA TYR A 84 -3.10 -4.66 -0.32
C TYR A 84 -3.80 -4.02 0.89
N LEU A 85 -4.93 -3.36 0.68
CA LEU A 85 -5.72 -2.76 1.77
C LEU A 85 -6.14 -3.80 2.81
N THR A 86 -6.64 -4.95 2.38
CA THR A 86 -7.05 -6.03 3.28
C THR A 86 -5.88 -6.65 4.05
N SER A 87 -4.67 -6.66 3.47
CA SER A 87 -3.47 -7.17 4.14
C SER A 87 -2.92 -6.19 5.18
N VAL A 88 -3.01 -4.88 4.93
CA VAL A 88 -2.56 -3.83 5.86
C VAL A 88 -3.59 -3.60 6.97
N PHE A 89 -4.86 -3.52 6.60
CA PHE A 89 -5.97 -3.41 7.55
C PHE A 89 -6.49 -4.81 7.89
N GLN A 90 -5.69 -5.58 8.61
CA GLN A 90 -6.17 -6.82 9.23
C GLN A 90 -7.15 -6.45 10.35
N LEU A 91 -8.40 -6.17 9.99
CA LEU A 91 -9.49 -6.09 10.95
C LEU A 91 -9.70 -7.48 11.54
N HIS A 92 -8.96 -7.77 12.59
CA HIS A 92 -9.24 -8.90 13.45
C HIS A 92 -10.55 -8.61 14.20
N LEU A 93 -11.66 -8.86 13.53
CA LEU A 93 -12.92 -9.05 14.25
C LEU A 93 -12.70 -10.26 15.16
N PRO A 94 -12.84 -10.09 16.48
CA PRO A 94 -12.70 -11.20 17.41
C PRO A 94 -13.74 -12.25 17.00
N LYS A 95 -13.28 -13.28 16.31
CA LYS A 95 -14.06 -14.48 16.07
C LYS A 95 -13.88 -15.29 17.36
N ASP A 96 -14.83 -15.22 18.28
CA ASP A 96 -14.94 -16.05 19.46
C ASP A 96 -15.07 -17.53 19.05
N LYS A 97 -14.03 -18.07 18.46
CA LYS A 97 -13.83 -19.51 18.36
C LYS A 97 -12.72 -19.86 19.33
N THR A 98 -13.07 -19.96 20.61
CA THR A 98 -12.28 -20.77 21.53
C THR A 98 -12.17 -22.17 20.93
N PRO A 99 -10.99 -22.58 20.48
CA PRO A 99 -10.84 -23.94 19.99
C PRO A 99 -11.10 -24.90 21.16
N ALA A 100 -12.11 -25.76 21.00
CA ALA A 100 -12.39 -26.82 21.94
C ALA A 100 -11.26 -27.85 21.84
N GLY A 101 -10.24 -27.75 22.70
CA GLY A 101 -9.11 -28.67 22.72
C GLY A 101 -7.87 -28.07 23.40
N LYS A 102 -6.90 -28.92 23.73
CA LYS A 102 -5.56 -28.49 24.18
C LYS A 102 -4.86 -27.79 23.01
N TYR A 103 -4.56 -26.52 23.17
CA TYR A 103 -3.81 -25.73 22.19
C TYR A 103 -2.50 -25.24 22.77
N LEU A 104 -1.48 -25.25 21.92
CA LEU A 104 -0.15 -24.71 22.24
C LEU A 104 -0.08 -23.27 21.70
N LYS A 105 0.14 -22.29 22.57
CA LYS A 105 0.46 -20.93 22.18
C LYS A 105 1.95 -20.85 21.88
N ILE A 106 2.31 -20.66 20.61
CA ILE A 106 3.70 -20.40 20.19
C ILE A 106 3.81 -18.92 19.87
N ALA A 107 4.68 -18.20 20.58
CA ALA A 107 5.05 -16.84 20.27
C ALA A 107 6.46 -16.84 19.71
N THR A 108 6.66 -16.30 18.50
CA THR A 108 7.97 -16.09 17.91
C THR A 108 8.32 -14.61 18.02
N TYR A 109 9.42 -14.33 18.69
CA TYR A 109 10.00 -12.99 18.73
C TYR A 109 11.19 -12.94 17.78
N ASN A 110 11.13 -12.04 16.80
CA ASN A 110 12.31 -11.73 16.00
C ASN A 110 13.15 -10.72 16.76
N ILE A 111 14.02 -11.22 17.62
CA ILE A 111 14.97 -10.39 18.35
C ILE A 111 16.23 -10.33 17.49
N HIS A 112 16.42 -9.21 16.83
CA HIS A 112 17.61 -8.94 16.05
C HIS A 112 18.86 -9.17 16.91
N ASN A 113 19.45 -10.35 16.75
CA ASN A 113 20.75 -10.76 17.29
C ASN A 113 20.93 -10.72 18.83
N PHE A 114 19.87 -10.63 19.64
CA PHE A 114 19.91 -10.64 21.11
C PHE A 114 21.03 -9.80 21.74
N GLY A 115 21.43 -8.69 21.12
CA GLY A 115 22.63 -8.01 21.52
C GLY A 115 23.89 -8.83 21.26
N GLY A 116 23.76 -9.92 20.51
CA GLY A 116 24.70 -10.84 19.98
C GLY A 116 25.96 -11.02 20.82
N GLU A 117 27.02 -10.98 20.15
CA GLU A 117 28.36 -11.25 20.63
C GLU A 117 28.92 -10.22 21.61
N ILE A 118 28.27 -9.04 21.76
CA ILE A 118 28.82 -7.94 22.59
C ILE A 118 28.32 -7.99 24.05
N THR A 119 27.13 -8.53 24.32
CA THR A 119 26.53 -8.49 25.66
C THR A 119 26.52 -9.82 26.39
N GLY A 120 26.97 -10.91 25.75
CA GLY A 120 27.07 -12.22 26.41
C GLY A 120 25.76 -12.85 26.87
N TYR A 121 24.62 -12.26 26.55
CA TYR A 121 23.31 -12.85 26.83
C TYR A 121 23.11 -14.08 25.95
N SER A 122 23.19 -15.24 26.53
CA SER A 122 22.98 -16.53 25.90
C SER A 122 21.52 -16.94 26.04
N CYS A 123 21.02 -17.69 25.05
CA CYS A 123 19.69 -18.35 25.13
C CYS A 123 19.46 -19.19 26.40
N LYS A 124 20.47 -19.40 27.23
CA LYS A 124 20.41 -20.11 28.51
C LYS A 124 19.64 -19.35 29.60
N GLU A 125 19.48 -18.03 29.47
CA GLU A 125 18.78 -17.22 30.47
C GLU A 125 17.26 -17.13 30.23
N ILE A 126 16.77 -17.74 29.13
CA ILE A 126 15.36 -17.67 28.70
C ILE A 126 14.64 -19.02 28.86
N ALA A 127 15.36 -20.06 29.28
CA ALA A 127 14.81 -21.40 29.49
C ALA A 127 14.22 -21.57 30.91
#